data_18bd19e4dcf53dc96cd41165a2b4c862
#
_entry.id   18bd19e4dcf53dc96cd41165a2b4c862
#
_cell.length_a   1.000
_cell.length_b   1.000
_cell.length_c   1.000
_cell.angle_alpha   90.00
_cell.angle_beta   90.00
_cell.angle_gamma   90.00
#
_symmetry.space_group_name_H-M   'P 1'
#
loop_
_entity.id
_entity.type
_entity.pdbx_description
1 polymer ?
#
loop_
_entity_poly.entity_id
_entity_poly.type
_entity_poly.pdbx_seq_one_letter_code
_entity_poly.pdbx_strand_id
1 'polypeptide(L)'
;MPQADILEIVQHIWRSDLCGELWSTADRCSDHVVKNGGEELLNRREFNGLCGALISSLPVVGAMFTGLPSASAFAAANGVDLNAGGRTVKFPDGNIVPALGQGSWHLGQGRHPAAVEEEALRTGLSLGMTLIDTAEGYGNGRSEELIGRVIVGQRDRVFLVSKVDHMTTGYDIARACKASLGRLGTEHLDLYLAHWRDKGADLSVIVAAFENLRTAGQIRAWGVSNFSVSDMEELFHVPHGDRCATNQVPYNIGDRRIENDLLPWCEKHGMPVMAYSPLGGLGANLLGDPTLARIAAARGCSAAAVALAWTIRSGNVIAIPESGSAAHVKENALALTLTLTPEELQTLDVAYQPPN
;
A
#
# COMPACT_ATOMS: atom_id res chain seq x y z
N MET A 1 12.39 43.22 -16.98
CA MET A 1 11.04 42.92 -16.45
C MET A 1 11.07 43.09 -14.94
N PRO A 2 10.09 43.74 -14.32
CA PRO A 2 10.01 43.83 -12.87
C PRO A 2 9.74 42.46 -12.24
N GLN A 3 10.28 42.22 -11.06
CA GLN A 3 10.20 40.96 -10.33
C GLN A 3 8.77 40.48 -10.04
N ALA A 4 7.79 41.37 -10.07
CA ALA A 4 6.36 41.09 -9.89
C ALA A 4 5.77 40.25 -11.06
N ASP A 5 6.18 40.53 -12.29
CA ASP A 5 5.64 39.86 -13.50
C ASP A 5 6.08 38.40 -13.60
N ILE A 6 7.26 38.08 -13.04
CA ILE A 6 7.81 36.71 -13.06
C ILE A 6 7.06 35.80 -12.05
N LEU A 7 6.68 36.36 -10.90
CA LEU A 7 5.93 35.60 -9.88
C LEU A 7 4.50 35.24 -10.34
N GLU A 8 3.86 36.15 -11.07
CA GLU A 8 2.52 35.91 -11.64
C GLU A 8 2.55 34.84 -12.75
N ILE A 9 3.58 34.87 -13.60
CA ILE A 9 3.77 33.86 -14.65
C ILE A 9 4.04 32.47 -14.04
N VAL A 10 4.89 32.38 -13.01
CA VAL A 10 5.16 31.12 -12.31
C VAL A 10 3.93 30.59 -11.58
N GLN A 11 3.13 31.45 -10.96
CA GLN A 11 1.88 31.06 -10.31
C GLN A 11 0.79 30.66 -11.30
N HIS A 12 0.79 31.21 -12.52
CA HIS A 12 -0.15 30.85 -13.57
C HIS A 12 0.18 29.48 -14.19
N ILE A 13 1.45 29.17 -14.39
CA ILE A 13 1.93 27.87 -14.86
C ILE A 13 1.64 26.76 -13.83
N TRP A 14 1.70 27.07 -12.54
CA TRP A 14 1.45 26.11 -11.45
C TRP A 14 -0.06 25.84 -11.20
N ARG A 15 -0.93 26.73 -11.65
CA ARG A 15 -2.39 26.59 -11.50
C ARG A 15 -3.12 25.98 -12.70
N SER A 16 -2.42 25.78 -13.80
CA SER A 16 -2.99 25.16 -14.98
C SER A 16 -2.51 23.73 -15.12
N ASP A 17 -3.40 22.79 -15.44
CA ASP A 17 -3.11 21.39 -15.75
C ASP A 17 -2.17 21.19 -16.98
N LEU A 18 -1.63 22.29 -17.52
CA LEU A 18 -0.68 22.32 -18.63
C LEU A 18 0.70 21.70 -18.31
N CYS A 19 1.02 21.47 -17.04
CA CYS A 19 2.32 20.86 -16.67
C CYS A 19 2.40 19.38 -17.15
N GLY A 20 1.29 18.66 -17.20
CA GLY A 20 1.23 17.28 -17.70
C GLY A 20 1.32 17.16 -19.23
N GLU A 21 0.75 18.14 -19.96
CA GLU A 21 0.77 18.14 -21.44
C GLU A 21 2.10 18.61 -22.03
N LEU A 22 2.79 19.53 -21.37
CA LEU A 22 4.11 20.00 -21.82
C LEU A 22 5.20 18.92 -21.75
N TRP A 23 5.09 17.97 -20.80
CA TRP A 23 6.03 16.84 -20.72
C TRP A 23 5.78 15.80 -21.80
N SER A 24 4.53 15.58 -22.22
CA SER A 24 4.18 14.58 -23.25
C SER A 24 4.55 15.04 -24.69
N THR A 25 4.68 16.33 -24.90
CA THR A 25 5.07 16.91 -26.19
C THR A 25 6.59 17.05 -26.35
N ALA A 26 7.36 17.15 -25.26
CA ALA A 26 8.80 17.26 -25.31
C ALA A 26 9.51 16.00 -25.83
N ASP A 27 8.90 14.82 -25.68
CA ASP A 27 9.47 13.55 -26.16
C ASP A 27 9.23 13.29 -27.66
N ARG A 28 8.46 14.13 -28.37
CA ARG A 28 8.13 13.94 -29.79
C ARG A 28 8.77 14.94 -30.75
N CYS A 29 9.54 15.89 -30.26
CA CYS A 29 10.26 16.86 -31.13
C CYS A 29 11.71 16.44 -31.33
N SER A 30 11.98 15.79 -32.44
CA SER A 30 13.31 15.80 -33.11
C SER A 30 13.65 17.22 -33.55
N ASP A 31 14.85 17.65 -33.33
CA ASP A 31 15.63 18.86 -33.70
C ASP A 31 15.10 19.86 -34.76
N HIS A 32 13.83 20.12 -34.87
CA HIS A 32 13.27 21.09 -35.81
C HIS A 32 12.52 22.22 -35.08
N VAL A 33 12.97 23.45 -35.34
CA VAL A 33 12.33 24.70 -34.92
C VAL A 33 10.99 24.86 -35.59
N VAL A 34 9.89 24.89 -34.85
CA VAL A 34 8.55 25.22 -35.36
C VAL A 34 8.31 26.72 -35.11
N LYS A 35 8.20 27.50 -36.18
CA LYS A 35 7.75 28.90 -36.12
C LYS A 35 6.23 28.95 -36.16
N ASN A 36 5.60 29.54 -35.14
CA ASN A 36 4.22 29.91 -35.19
C ASN A 36 4.07 31.34 -34.71
N GLY A 37 3.62 32.24 -35.61
CA GLY A 37 3.11 33.56 -35.23
C GLY A 37 4.14 34.59 -34.76
N GLY A 38 5.38 34.60 -35.22
CA GLY A 38 6.27 35.78 -35.12
C GLY A 38 7.13 35.90 -33.83
N GLU A 39 7.09 34.95 -32.93
CA GLU A 39 8.01 34.86 -31.78
C GLU A 39 8.92 33.64 -31.89
N GLU A 40 10.22 33.83 -31.63
CA GLU A 40 11.21 32.77 -31.59
C GLU A 40 11.09 32.00 -30.27
N LEU A 41 10.74 30.71 -30.34
CA LEU A 41 10.73 29.82 -29.16
C LEU A 41 12.15 29.31 -28.92
N LEU A 42 12.59 29.38 -27.65
CA LEU A 42 13.91 28.91 -27.21
C LEU A 42 14.06 27.40 -27.46
N ASN A 43 15.22 26.99 -27.92
CA ASN A 43 15.55 25.57 -28.08
C ASN A 43 15.84 24.91 -26.71
N ARG A 44 15.86 23.57 -26.67
CA ARG A 44 16.05 22.79 -25.45
C ARG A 44 17.32 23.12 -24.66
N ARG A 45 18.42 23.54 -25.36
CA ARG A 45 19.67 23.95 -24.72
C ARG A 45 19.55 25.32 -24.05
N GLU A 46 18.87 26.24 -24.68
CA GLU A 46 18.63 27.58 -24.18
C GLU A 46 17.65 27.57 -23.00
N PHE A 47 16.58 26.72 -23.07
CA PHE A 47 15.63 26.49 -21.97
C PHE A 47 16.32 25.85 -20.74
N ASN A 48 17.12 24.80 -20.95
CA ASN A 48 17.85 24.17 -19.85
C ASN A 48 18.93 25.09 -19.26
N GLY A 49 19.56 25.95 -20.09
CA GLY A 49 20.50 26.99 -19.63
C GLY A 49 19.81 28.06 -18.77
N LEU A 50 18.59 28.46 -19.13
CA LEU A 50 17.79 29.42 -18.37
C LEU A 50 17.32 28.85 -17.02
N CYS A 51 16.85 27.61 -17.01
CA CYS A 51 16.48 26.91 -15.79
C CYS A 51 17.67 26.69 -14.85
N GLY A 52 18.82 26.31 -15.39
CA GLY A 52 20.06 26.13 -14.62
C GLY A 52 20.58 27.45 -14.02
N ALA A 53 20.49 28.58 -14.76
CA ALA A 53 20.93 29.89 -14.30
C ALA A 53 19.98 30.52 -13.24
N LEU A 54 18.67 30.20 -13.31
CA LEU A 54 17.67 30.65 -12.30
C LEU A 54 17.83 29.90 -10.97
N ILE A 55 18.23 28.63 -10.99
CA ILE A 55 18.43 27.83 -9.76
C ILE A 55 19.73 28.24 -9.04
N SER A 56 20.76 28.70 -9.77
CA SER A 56 22.03 29.09 -9.18
C SER A 56 22.08 30.53 -8.63
N SER A 57 21.09 31.36 -8.92
CA SER A 57 21.07 32.79 -8.50
C SER A 57 20.15 33.13 -7.35
N LEU A 58 19.48 32.15 -6.71
CA LEU A 58 18.58 32.35 -5.57
C LEU A 58 19.04 31.55 -4.33
N PRO A 59 19.87 32.09 -3.46
CA PRO A 59 20.26 31.42 -2.20
C PRO A 59 19.10 31.35 -1.17
N VAL A 60 17.91 31.87 -1.48
CA VAL A 60 16.79 31.98 -0.52
C VAL A 60 15.69 30.92 -0.75
N VAL A 61 15.65 30.24 -1.92
CA VAL A 61 14.61 29.21 -2.18
C VAL A 61 14.93 27.86 -1.50
N GLY A 62 16.19 27.62 -1.14
CA GLY A 62 16.59 26.41 -0.39
C GLY A 62 16.07 26.35 1.08
N ALA A 63 15.65 27.49 1.65
CA ALA A 63 15.26 27.55 3.05
C ALA A 63 13.73 27.41 3.29
N MET A 64 12.89 27.44 2.25
CA MET A 64 11.44 27.31 2.41
C MET A 64 10.89 25.90 2.20
N PHE A 65 11.72 24.93 1.77
CA PHE A 65 11.35 23.51 1.65
C PHE A 65 11.94 22.61 2.74
N THR A 66 12.60 23.18 3.76
CA THR A 66 13.14 22.45 4.90
C THR A 66 12.19 22.36 6.09
N GLY A 67 10.88 22.28 5.86
CA GLY A 67 9.89 22.44 6.93
C GLY A 67 9.27 21.17 7.51
N LEU A 68 9.45 20.00 6.89
CA LEU A 68 9.04 18.74 7.53
C LEU A 68 10.30 17.99 7.98
N PRO A 69 10.42 17.65 9.29
CA PRO A 69 11.51 16.81 9.73
C PRO A 69 11.45 15.47 8.98
N SER A 70 12.60 14.91 8.62
CA SER A 70 12.63 13.55 8.08
C SER A 70 11.95 12.60 9.07
N ALA A 71 11.37 11.48 8.58
CA ALA A 71 10.76 10.48 9.47
C ALA A 71 11.72 10.07 10.61
N SER A 72 13.04 10.00 10.32
CA SER A 72 14.08 9.76 11.32
C SER A 72 14.24 10.90 12.34
N ALA A 73 14.16 12.16 11.88
CA ALA A 73 14.26 13.33 12.78
C ALA A 73 13.02 13.48 13.65
N PHE A 74 11.83 13.17 13.11
CA PHE A 74 10.58 13.13 13.87
C PHE A 74 10.63 12.00 14.92
N ALA A 75 11.05 10.79 14.52
CA ALA A 75 11.20 9.64 15.42
C ALA A 75 12.18 9.96 16.56
N ALA A 76 13.33 10.55 16.25
CA ALA A 76 14.32 10.95 17.24
C ALA A 76 13.81 12.07 18.20
N ALA A 77 13.09 13.06 17.67
CA ALA A 77 12.53 14.16 18.47
C ALA A 77 11.42 13.73 19.42
N ASN A 78 10.70 12.63 19.10
CA ASN A 78 9.60 12.10 19.91
C ASN A 78 9.95 10.80 20.66
N GLY A 79 11.21 10.38 20.64
CA GLY A 79 11.66 9.14 21.28
C GLY A 79 11.13 7.88 20.59
N VAL A 80 10.73 7.97 19.31
CA VAL A 80 10.20 6.86 18.51
C VAL A 80 11.36 6.11 17.90
N ASP A 81 11.69 4.94 18.42
CA ASP A 81 12.63 4.01 17.79
C ASP A 81 11.88 3.18 16.74
N LEU A 82 12.07 3.49 15.47
CA LEU A 82 11.46 2.75 14.36
C LEU A 82 11.98 1.29 14.26
N ASN A 83 13.07 0.96 15.00
CA ASN A 83 13.60 -0.40 15.12
C ASN A 83 13.14 -1.12 16.40
N ALA A 84 12.53 -0.42 17.38
CA ALA A 84 11.99 -1.01 18.59
C ALA A 84 10.56 -1.45 18.34
N GLY A 85 10.38 -2.72 17.96
CA GLY A 85 9.15 -3.50 18.05
C GLY A 85 7.84 -2.74 17.79
N GLY A 86 7.55 -2.38 16.54
CA GLY A 86 6.25 -1.84 16.16
C GLY A 86 5.10 -2.82 16.48
N ARG A 87 3.86 -2.37 16.35
CA ARG A 87 2.67 -3.22 16.56
C ARG A 87 2.74 -4.46 15.69
N THR A 88 2.45 -5.61 16.31
CA THR A 88 2.43 -6.91 15.64
C THR A 88 1.07 -7.58 15.79
N VAL A 89 0.78 -8.49 14.88
CA VAL A 89 -0.42 -9.32 14.87
C VAL A 89 0.01 -10.77 14.81
N LYS A 90 -0.68 -11.65 15.55
CA LYS A 90 -0.40 -13.07 15.60
C LYS A 90 -1.44 -13.84 14.78
N PHE A 91 -0.99 -14.69 13.89
CA PHE A 91 -1.82 -15.66 13.17
C PHE A 91 -2.15 -16.90 14.04
N PRO A 92 -3.22 -17.66 13.69
CA PRO A 92 -3.61 -18.87 14.43
C PRO A 92 -2.51 -19.94 14.51
N ASP A 93 -1.64 -20.03 13.51
CA ASP A 93 -0.49 -20.94 13.45
C ASP A 93 0.70 -20.50 14.34
N GLY A 94 0.60 -19.34 15.00
CA GLY A 94 1.61 -18.78 15.88
C GLY A 94 2.56 -17.80 15.22
N ASN A 95 2.55 -17.65 13.89
CA ASN A 95 3.35 -16.65 13.18
C ASN A 95 2.98 -15.25 13.63
N ILE A 96 4.00 -14.41 13.84
CA ILE A 96 3.85 -13.01 14.24
C ILE A 96 4.37 -12.14 13.08
N VAL A 97 3.54 -11.18 12.66
CA VAL A 97 3.83 -10.25 11.57
C VAL A 97 3.64 -8.81 12.03
N PRO A 98 4.24 -7.81 11.37
CA PRO A 98 3.93 -6.41 11.65
C PRO A 98 2.45 -6.13 11.32
N ALA A 99 1.81 -5.29 12.13
CA ALA A 99 0.43 -4.85 11.88
C ALA A 99 0.29 -3.98 10.62
N LEU A 100 1.41 -3.57 10.02
CA LEU A 100 1.46 -2.82 8.77
C LEU A 100 2.34 -3.55 7.77
N GLY A 101 1.73 -3.99 6.67
CA GLY A 101 2.40 -4.59 5.51
C GLY A 101 2.48 -3.63 4.33
N GLN A 102 2.78 -4.16 3.15
CA GLN A 102 2.91 -3.44 1.88
C GLN A 102 2.03 -4.11 0.83
N GLY A 103 1.02 -3.41 0.31
CA GLY A 103 0.22 -3.83 -0.84
C GLY A 103 0.94 -3.53 -2.16
N SER A 104 0.51 -4.19 -3.23
CA SER A 104 1.17 -4.08 -4.53
C SER A 104 0.23 -4.08 -5.74
N TRP A 105 -1.04 -3.80 -5.55
CA TRP A 105 -2.08 -3.93 -6.60
C TRP A 105 -1.68 -3.26 -7.92
N HIS A 106 -1.08 -2.07 -7.87
CA HIS A 106 -0.70 -1.31 -9.07
C HIS A 106 0.80 -1.29 -9.34
N LEU A 107 1.62 -1.94 -8.52
CA LEU A 107 3.06 -2.01 -8.74
C LEU A 107 3.40 -2.94 -9.90
N GLY A 108 4.47 -2.67 -10.62
CA GLY A 108 4.87 -3.41 -11.81
C GLY A 108 4.04 -3.08 -13.07
N GLN A 109 3.18 -2.05 -13.02
CA GLN A 109 2.26 -1.72 -14.11
C GLN A 109 2.64 -0.43 -14.85
N GLY A 110 3.84 0.11 -14.60
CA GLY A 110 4.37 1.26 -15.32
C GLY A 110 3.86 2.62 -14.83
N ARG A 111 3.24 2.69 -13.64
CA ARG A 111 2.88 3.98 -13.00
C ARG A 111 4.11 4.76 -12.57
N HIS A 112 5.16 4.04 -12.16
CA HIS A 112 6.48 4.56 -11.87
C HIS A 112 7.53 3.66 -12.52
N PRO A 113 8.78 4.14 -12.70
CA PRO A 113 9.89 3.27 -13.08
C PRO A 113 10.05 2.12 -12.09
N ALA A 114 10.28 0.89 -12.58
CA ALA A 114 10.37 -0.30 -11.73
C ALA A 114 11.40 -0.15 -10.58
N ALA A 115 12.54 0.49 -10.85
CA ALA A 115 13.56 0.74 -9.82
C ALA A 115 13.05 1.63 -8.67
N VAL A 116 12.12 2.57 -8.94
CA VAL A 116 11.51 3.44 -7.91
C VAL A 116 10.53 2.64 -7.05
N GLU A 117 9.72 1.77 -7.68
CA GLU A 117 8.79 0.90 -6.97
C GLU A 117 9.52 -0.16 -6.14
N GLU A 118 10.61 -0.75 -6.67
CA GLU A 118 11.50 -1.66 -5.93
C GLU A 118 12.13 -0.98 -4.71
N GLU A 119 12.60 0.27 -4.87
CA GLU A 119 13.16 1.05 -3.75
C GLU A 119 12.10 1.35 -2.69
N ALA A 120 10.86 1.64 -3.08
CA ALA A 120 9.75 1.82 -2.14
C ALA A 120 9.53 0.56 -1.29
N LEU A 121 9.44 -0.62 -1.91
CA LEU A 121 9.28 -1.90 -1.21
C LEU A 121 10.48 -2.21 -0.29
N ARG A 122 11.73 -2.02 -0.76
CA ARG A 122 12.95 -2.21 0.05
C ARG A 122 12.98 -1.25 1.23
N THR A 123 12.54 -0.01 1.05
CA THR A 123 12.38 0.97 2.13
C THR A 123 11.42 0.47 3.19
N GLY A 124 10.25 -0.05 2.80
CA GLY A 124 9.28 -0.63 3.73
C GLY A 124 9.85 -1.82 4.51
N LEU A 125 10.55 -2.73 3.84
CA LEU A 125 11.23 -3.85 4.50
C LEU A 125 12.26 -3.37 5.53
N SER A 126 13.02 -2.32 5.24
CA SER A 126 14.00 -1.75 6.16
C SER A 126 13.36 -1.07 7.38
N LEU A 127 12.11 -0.64 7.28
CA LEU A 127 11.33 0.00 8.34
C LEU A 127 10.43 -0.98 9.12
N GLY A 128 10.59 -2.29 8.89
CA GLY A 128 9.84 -3.32 9.60
C GLY A 128 8.50 -3.71 8.98
N MET A 129 8.11 -3.16 7.83
CA MET A 129 6.93 -3.58 7.07
C MET A 129 7.24 -4.85 6.25
N THR A 130 7.54 -5.94 6.96
CA THR A 130 8.08 -7.17 6.36
C THR A 130 7.02 -8.07 5.71
N LEU A 131 5.73 -7.79 5.85
CA LEU A 131 4.67 -8.45 5.11
C LEU A 131 4.49 -7.76 3.76
N ILE A 132 4.55 -8.51 2.66
CA ILE A 132 4.24 -8.03 1.29
C ILE A 132 3.06 -8.82 0.75
N ASP A 133 2.01 -8.10 0.32
CA ASP A 133 0.79 -8.64 -0.27
C ASP A 133 0.74 -8.38 -1.77
N THR A 134 0.53 -9.44 -2.54
CA THR A 134 0.34 -9.41 -3.99
C THR A 134 -0.76 -10.38 -4.44
N ALA A 135 -0.96 -10.55 -5.74
CA ALA A 135 -1.84 -11.54 -6.36
C ALA A 135 -1.40 -11.85 -7.79
N GLU A 136 -1.78 -13.05 -8.30
CA GLU A 136 -1.49 -13.44 -9.69
C GLU A 136 -2.13 -12.48 -10.71
N GLY A 137 -3.31 -11.92 -10.41
CA GLY A 137 -4.01 -10.97 -11.27
C GLY A 137 -3.39 -9.57 -11.30
N TYR A 138 -2.56 -9.19 -10.34
CA TYR A 138 -2.01 -7.84 -10.28
C TYR A 138 -1.05 -7.58 -11.44
N GLY A 139 -1.51 -6.76 -12.39
CA GLY A 139 -0.80 -6.50 -13.63
C GLY A 139 -0.51 -7.75 -14.48
N ASN A 140 -1.34 -8.80 -14.37
CA ASN A 140 -1.11 -10.10 -14.99
C ASN A 140 0.24 -10.72 -14.56
N GLY A 141 0.51 -10.75 -13.27
CA GLY A 141 1.72 -11.32 -12.67
C GLY A 141 2.92 -10.39 -12.60
N ARG A 142 2.88 -9.21 -13.22
CA ARG A 142 4.02 -8.26 -13.19
C ARG A 142 4.33 -7.73 -11.80
N SER A 143 3.32 -7.62 -10.93
CA SER A 143 3.53 -7.28 -9.53
C SER A 143 4.35 -8.36 -8.80
N GLU A 144 4.01 -9.64 -9.01
CA GLU A 144 4.77 -10.76 -8.45
C GLU A 144 6.21 -10.80 -8.99
N GLU A 145 6.43 -10.55 -10.28
CA GLU A 145 7.78 -10.47 -10.88
C GLU A 145 8.61 -9.33 -10.27
N LEU A 146 8.00 -8.16 -10.03
CA LEU A 146 8.68 -7.04 -9.39
C LEU A 146 9.07 -7.40 -7.95
N ILE A 147 8.15 -8.00 -7.19
CA ILE A 147 8.40 -8.44 -5.81
C ILE A 147 9.48 -9.53 -5.80
N GLY A 148 9.46 -10.46 -6.75
CA GLY A 148 10.49 -11.49 -6.91
C GLY A 148 11.90 -10.89 -6.93
N ARG A 149 12.11 -9.79 -7.67
CA ARG A 149 13.41 -9.08 -7.70
C ARG A 149 13.74 -8.38 -6.37
N VAL A 150 12.73 -7.91 -5.65
CA VAL A 150 12.93 -7.24 -4.35
C VAL A 150 13.38 -8.21 -3.27
N ILE A 151 12.82 -9.43 -3.25
CA ILE A 151 13.06 -10.40 -2.17
C ILE A 151 14.31 -11.28 -2.38
N VAL A 152 15.00 -11.16 -3.51
CA VAL A 152 16.27 -11.87 -3.75
C VAL A 152 17.25 -11.62 -2.60
N GLY A 153 17.78 -12.73 -2.02
CA GLY A 153 18.75 -12.68 -0.92
C GLY A 153 18.16 -12.29 0.45
N GLN A 154 16.85 -12.05 0.55
CA GLN A 154 16.19 -11.71 1.82
C GLN A 154 14.81 -12.39 1.99
N ARG A 155 14.53 -13.47 1.24
CA ARG A 155 13.23 -14.18 1.27
C ARG A 155 12.78 -14.55 2.69
N ASP A 156 13.70 -15.03 3.51
CA ASP A 156 13.41 -15.48 4.89
C ASP A 156 13.03 -14.33 5.85
N ARG A 157 13.24 -13.09 5.45
CA ARG A 157 12.85 -11.89 6.21
C ARG A 157 11.48 -11.35 5.80
N VAL A 158 10.86 -11.92 4.77
CA VAL A 158 9.61 -11.44 4.19
C VAL A 158 8.50 -12.44 4.45
N PHE A 159 7.40 -11.99 5.05
CA PHE A 159 6.14 -12.72 5.08
C PHE A 159 5.40 -12.43 3.77
N LEU A 160 5.42 -13.38 2.85
CA LEU A 160 4.98 -13.21 1.48
C LEU A 160 3.57 -13.77 1.29
N VAL A 161 2.66 -12.90 0.85
CA VAL A 161 1.26 -13.22 0.58
C VAL A 161 0.99 -13.10 -0.91
N SER A 162 0.36 -14.10 -1.51
CA SER A 162 -0.22 -14.00 -2.85
C SER A 162 -1.63 -14.60 -2.87
N LYS A 163 -2.33 -14.48 -4.00
CA LYS A 163 -3.74 -14.88 -4.13
C LYS A 163 -3.99 -15.58 -5.46
N VAL A 164 -4.91 -16.55 -5.43
CA VAL A 164 -5.48 -17.14 -6.65
C VAL A 164 -6.78 -16.41 -6.99
N ASP A 165 -6.91 -15.97 -8.25
CA ASP A 165 -8.07 -15.18 -8.70
C ASP A 165 -9.28 -16.05 -9.07
N HIS A 166 -9.07 -17.22 -9.66
CA HIS A 166 -10.12 -18.12 -10.11
C HIS A 166 -9.97 -19.51 -9.52
N MET A 167 -11.00 -19.99 -8.85
CA MET A 167 -10.99 -21.22 -8.06
C MET A 167 -12.10 -22.18 -8.50
N THR A 168 -12.13 -22.56 -9.76
CA THR A 168 -13.15 -23.51 -10.25
C THR A 168 -12.81 -24.95 -9.91
N THR A 169 -11.52 -25.28 -9.82
CA THR A 169 -11.06 -26.63 -9.47
C THR A 169 -9.80 -26.62 -8.61
N GLY A 170 -9.56 -27.72 -7.85
CA GLY A 170 -8.31 -27.87 -7.09
C GLY A 170 -7.06 -27.91 -7.99
N TYR A 171 -7.18 -28.35 -9.24
CA TYR A 171 -6.08 -28.33 -10.21
C TYR A 171 -5.71 -26.89 -10.61
N ASP A 172 -6.69 -26.03 -10.80
CA ASP A 172 -6.47 -24.61 -11.14
C ASP A 172 -5.72 -23.89 -10.02
N ILE A 173 -6.10 -24.14 -8.75
CA ILE A 173 -5.44 -23.59 -7.58
C ILE A 173 -3.96 -24.03 -7.52
N ALA A 174 -3.67 -25.29 -7.72
CA ALA A 174 -2.30 -25.83 -7.70
C ALA A 174 -1.44 -25.26 -8.85
N ARG A 175 -2.02 -25.15 -10.04
CA ARG A 175 -1.35 -24.56 -11.21
C ARG A 175 -1.07 -23.08 -11.02
N ALA A 176 -2.02 -22.32 -10.49
CA ALA A 176 -1.89 -20.92 -10.18
C ALA A 176 -0.80 -20.68 -9.13
N CYS A 177 -0.81 -21.44 -8.03
CA CYS A 177 0.22 -21.39 -7.00
C CYS A 177 1.62 -21.62 -7.59
N LYS A 178 1.78 -22.67 -8.40
CA LYS A 178 3.06 -22.97 -9.07
C LYS A 178 3.52 -21.82 -9.98
N ALA A 179 2.60 -21.18 -10.71
CA ALA A 179 2.93 -20.06 -11.56
C ALA A 179 3.35 -18.83 -10.75
N SER A 180 2.65 -18.53 -9.64
CA SER A 180 3.01 -17.45 -8.70
C SER A 180 4.39 -17.68 -8.08
N LEU A 181 4.68 -18.89 -7.62
CA LEU A 181 6.01 -19.25 -7.10
C LEU A 181 7.11 -19.03 -8.14
N GLY A 182 6.84 -19.37 -9.40
CA GLY A 182 7.77 -19.12 -10.52
C GLY A 182 8.04 -17.64 -10.76
N ARG A 183 7.01 -16.78 -10.77
CA ARG A 183 7.16 -15.33 -10.95
C ARG A 183 7.86 -14.67 -9.75
N LEU A 184 7.56 -15.12 -8.55
CA LEU A 184 8.17 -14.63 -7.31
C LEU A 184 9.60 -15.17 -7.08
N GLY A 185 10.02 -16.20 -7.82
CA GLY A 185 11.35 -16.80 -7.67
C GLY A 185 11.56 -17.46 -6.30
N THR A 186 10.54 -18.09 -5.74
CA THR A 186 10.58 -18.75 -4.42
C THR A 186 9.92 -20.11 -4.45
N GLU A 187 10.25 -20.97 -3.51
CA GLU A 187 9.68 -22.31 -3.40
C GLU A 187 8.41 -22.36 -2.53
N HIS A 188 8.13 -21.30 -1.75
CA HIS A 188 6.95 -21.26 -0.90
C HIS A 188 6.41 -19.84 -0.71
N LEU A 189 5.10 -19.75 -0.42
CA LEU A 189 4.43 -18.58 0.12
C LEU A 189 4.21 -18.78 1.63
N ASP A 190 4.24 -17.69 2.40
CA ASP A 190 3.87 -17.75 3.82
C ASP A 190 2.35 -17.83 3.99
N LEU A 191 1.61 -17.14 3.10
CA LEU A 191 0.15 -17.16 3.09
C LEU A 191 -0.36 -17.12 1.64
N TYR A 192 -1.31 -17.99 1.31
CA TYR A 192 -1.95 -18.01 0.01
C TYR A 192 -3.46 -17.86 0.14
N LEU A 193 -4.05 -16.89 -0.54
CA LEU A 193 -5.45 -16.54 -0.37
C LEU A 193 -6.32 -16.94 -1.56
N ALA A 194 -7.55 -17.34 -1.27
CA ALA A 194 -8.65 -17.29 -2.20
C ALA A 194 -9.05 -15.82 -2.40
N HIS A 195 -8.81 -15.21 -3.58
CA HIS A 195 -9.01 -13.78 -3.81
C HIS A 195 -10.50 -13.39 -3.79
N TRP A 196 -11.31 -14.22 -4.42
CA TRP A 196 -12.77 -14.08 -4.48
C TRP A 196 -13.43 -15.44 -4.35
N ARG A 197 -14.65 -15.45 -3.82
CA ARG A 197 -15.49 -16.64 -3.87
C ARG A 197 -16.19 -16.71 -5.21
N ASP A 198 -15.82 -17.65 -6.06
CA ASP A 198 -16.55 -17.90 -7.30
C ASP A 198 -17.95 -18.42 -6.98
N LYS A 199 -18.95 -17.92 -7.72
CA LYS A 199 -20.34 -18.34 -7.50
C LYS A 199 -20.51 -19.84 -7.79
N GLY A 200 -20.95 -20.59 -6.77
CA GLY A 200 -21.14 -22.02 -6.85
C GLY A 200 -19.86 -22.84 -6.68
N ALA A 201 -18.74 -22.23 -6.28
CA ALA A 201 -17.53 -22.95 -5.92
C ALA A 201 -17.76 -23.87 -4.72
N ASP A 202 -17.34 -25.12 -4.83
CA ASP A 202 -17.37 -26.09 -3.73
C ASP A 202 -16.19 -25.81 -2.78
N LEU A 203 -16.53 -25.28 -1.60
CA LEU A 203 -15.52 -24.95 -0.58
C LEU A 203 -14.73 -26.18 -0.12
N SER A 204 -15.30 -27.40 -0.18
CA SER A 204 -14.58 -28.63 0.19
C SER A 204 -13.42 -28.93 -0.76
N VAL A 205 -13.62 -28.68 -2.06
CA VAL A 205 -12.58 -28.82 -3.09
C VAL A 205 -11.50 -27.76 -2.92
N ILE A 206 -11.89 -26.53 -2.61
CA ILE A 206 -10.98 -25.40 -2.39
C ILE A 206 -10.10 -25.68 -1.16
N VAL A 207 -10.70 -26.01 -0.03
CA VAL A 207 -9.98 -26.32 1.22
C VAL A 207 -9.03 -27.51 1.01
N ALA A 208 -9.49 -28.57 0.37
CA ALA A 208 -8.64 -29.72 0.08
C ALA A 208 -7.42 -29.34 -0.80
N ALA A 209 -7.60 -28.45 -1.78
CA ALA A 209 -6.50 -27.97 -2.61
C ALA A 209 -5.47 -27.17 -1.82
N PHE A 210 -5.91 -26.22 -0.96
CA PHE A 210 -5.00 -25.46 -0.09
C PHE A 210 -4.27 -26.36 0.91
N GLU A 211 -4.96 -27.32 1.53
CA GLU A 211 -4.35 -28.28 2.45
C GLU A 211 -3.31 -29.19 1.74
N ASN A 212 -3.54 -29.56 0.49
CA ASN A 212 -2.56 -30.28 -0.33
C ASN A 212 -1.32 -29.42 -0.60
N LEU A 213 -1.49 -28.16 -0.98
CA LEU A 213 -0.38 -27.20 -1.16
C LEU A 213 0.43 -27.01 0.13
N ARG A 214 -0.27 -26.89 1.27
CA ARG A 214 0.35 -26.78 2.59
C ARG A 214 1.14 -28.04 2.94
N THR A 215 0.59 -29.20 2.72
CA THR A 215 1.26 -30.50 2.95
C THR A 215 2.49 -30.67 2.05
N ALA A 216 2.41 -30.17 0.81
CA ALA A 216 3.53 -30.17 -0.13
C ALA A 216 4.61 -29.11 0.19
N GLY A 217 4.38 -28.24 1.20
CA GLY A 217 5.30 -27.17 1.60
C GLY A 217 5.35 -25.98 0.65
N GLN A 218 4.44 -25.91 -0.34
CA GLN A 218 4.37 -24.79 -1.29
C GLN A 218 3.72 -23.54 -0.67
N ILE A 219 2.91 -23.72 0.36
CA ILE A 219 2.38 -22.65 1.20
C ILE A 219 2.51 -23.06 2.67
N ARG A 220 2.64 -22.08 3.57
CA ARG A 220 2.68 -22.33 5.03
C ARG A 220 1.30 -22.27 5.65
N ALA A 221 0.50 -21.28 5.22
CA ALA A 221 -0.88 -21.07 5.63
C ALA A 221 -1.73 -20.68 4.42
N TRP A 222 -3.05 -20.76 4.58
CA TRP A 222 -4.00 -20.25 3.59
C TRP A 222 -5.11 -19.46 4.26
N GLY A 223 -5.77 -18.64 3.49
CA GLY A 223 -6.91 -17.83 3.93
C GLY A 223 -7.81 -17.46 2.77
N VAL A 224 -8.71 -16.55 3.02
CA VAL A 224 -9.69 -16.07 2.04
C VAL A 224 -9.67 -14.54 1.93
N SER A 225 -10.34 -14.02 0.92
CA SER A 225 -10.55 -12.59 0.74
C SER A 225 -12.01 -12.35 0.31
N ASN A 226 -12.61 -11.28 0.83
CA ASN A 226 -13.98 -10.85 0.51
C ASN A 226 -15.09 -11.84 0.92
N PHE A 227 -14.87 -12.64 1.94
CA PHE A 227 -15.89 -13.51 2.49
C PHE A 227 -16.73 -12.76 3.52
N SER A 228 -18.07 -12.90 3.44
CA SER A 228 -19.00 -12.46 4.47
C SER A 228 -18.96 -13.39 5.67
N VAL A 229 -19.63 -13.03 6.78
CA VAL A 229 -19.80 -13.92 7.94
C VAL A 229 -20.47 -15.24 7.52
N SER A 230 -21.50 -15.21 6.68
CA SER A 230 -22.15 -16.42 6.18
C SER A 230 -21.20 -17.31 5.37
N ASP A 231 -20.33 -16.71 4.54
CA ASP A 231 -19.32 -17.47 3.80
C ASP A 231 -18.28 -18.10 4.73
N MET A 232 -17.88 -17.38 5.79
CA MET A 232 -16.96 -17.90 6.80
C MET A 232 -17.57 -19.03 7.62
N GLU A 233 -18.84 -18.94 7.98
CA GLU A 233 -19.55 -20.01 8.67
C GLU A 233 -19.66 -21.26 7.79
N GLU A 234 -20.02 -21.11 6.51
CA GLU A 234 -20.02 -22.21 5.55
C GLU A 234 -18.63 -22.85 5.42
N LEU A 235 -17.58 -22.03 5.31
CA LEU A 235 -16.21 -22.49 5.24
C LEU A 235 -15.81 -23.32 6.47
N PHE A 236 -16.18 -22.87 7.67
CA PHE A 236 -15.85 -23.56 8.92
C PHE A 236 -16.62 -24.88 9.13
N HIS A 237 -17.68 -25.11 8.38
CA HIS A 237 -18.36 -26.41 8.34
C HIS A 237 -17.67 -27.44 7.44
N VAL A 238 -16.76 -27.01 6.58
CA VAL A 238 -15.94 -27.90 5.74
C VAL A 238 -14.81 -28.52 6.55
N PRO A 239 -14.48 -29.82 6.39
CA PRO A 239 -13.31 -30.42 7.03
C PRO A 239 -12.04 -29.59 6.78
N HIS A 240 -11.36 -29.19 7.86
CA HIS A 240 -10.19 -28.30 7.86
C HIS A 240 -10.44 -26.84 7.46
N GLY A 241 -11.68 -26.42 7.25
CA GLY A 241 -12.03 -25.02 6.96
C GLY A 241 -11.69 -24.07 8.12
N ASP A 242 -11.70 -24.58 9.35
CA ASP A 242 -11.30 -23.91 10.58
C ASP A 242 -9.78 -23.56 10.63
N ARG A 243 -8.98 -24.05 9.67
CA ARG A 243 -7.56 -23.69 9.51
C ARG A 243 -7.34 -22.43 8.68
N CYS A 244 -8.41 -21.80 8.19
CA CYS A 244 -8.33 -20.51 7.52
C CYS A 244 -7.65 -19.50 8.43
N ALA A 245 -6.53 -18.94 7.97
CA ALA A 245 -5.68 -18.10 8.81
C ALA A 245 -6.13 -16.64 8.88
N THR A 246 -6.86 -16.15 7.88
CA THR A 246 -7.30 -14.75 7.76
C THR A 246 -8.39 -14.57 6.72
N ASN A 247 -9.17 -13.50 6.85
CA ASN A 247 -10.00 -12.96 5.78
C ASN A 247 -9.49 -11.55 5.41
N GLN A 248 -9.12 -11.35 4.13
CA GLN A 248 -8.66 -10.06 3.64
C GLN A 248 -9.83 -9.29 3.04
N VAL A 249 -10.17 -8.13 3.61
CA VAL A 249 -11.37 -7.35 3.26
C VAL A 249 -11.08 -5.84 3.24
N PRO A 250 -11.92 -5.00 2.57
CA PRO A 250 -11.77 -3.56 2.65
C PRO A 250 -12.04 -3.09 4.09
N TYR A 251 -11.11 -2.32 4.64
CA TYR A 251 -11.30 -1.71 5.94
C TYR A 251 -10.41 -0.47 6.11
N ASN A 252 -11.06 0.64 6.41
CA ASN A 252 -10.41 1.91 6.71
C ASN A 252 -11.39 2.78 7.51
N ILE A 253 -10.93 3.93 7.98
CA ILE A 253 -11.75 4.82 8.79
C ILE A 253 -13.02 5.34 8.08
N GLY A 254 -13.01 5.42 6.74
CA GLY A 254 -14.17 5.80 5.93
C GLY A 254 -15.05 4.62 5.49
N ASP A 255 -14.57 3.37 5.66
CA ASP A 255 -15.33 2.15 5.40
C ASP A 255 -15.19 1.19 6.59
N ARG A 256 -16.16 1.28 7.50
CA ARG A 256 -16.17 0.57 8.78
C ARG A 256 -17.20 -0.58 8.84
N ARG A 257 -17.77 -0.95 7.69
CA ARG A 257 -18.88 -1.93 7.63
C ARG A 257 -18.61 -3.24 8.35
N ILE A 258 -17.36 -3.74 8.29
CA ILE A 258 -16.97 -5.00 8.94
C ILE A 258 -17.00 -4.95 10.48
N GLU A 259 -17.05 -3.76 11.09
CA GLU A 259 -17.12 -3.61 12.54
C GLU A 259 -18.44 -4.13 13.13
N ASN A 260 -19.52 -4.21 12.31
CA ASN A 260 -20.82 -4.65 12.76
C ASN A 260 -20.92 -6.17 12.98
N ASP A 261 -20.19 -6.95 12.18
CA ASP A 261 -20.36 -8.41 12.15
C ASP A 261 -19.04 -9.18 11.94
N LEU A 262 -18.33 -8.93 10.84
CA LEU A 262 -17.20 -9.75 10.43
C LEU A 262 -15.99 -9.58 11.36
N LEU A 263 -15.66 -8.38 11.79
CA LEU A 263 -14.53 -8.13 12.68
C LEU A 263 -14.73 -8.80 14.04
N PRO A 264 -15.89 -8.65 14.72
CA PRO A 264 -16.21 -9.41 15.94
C PRO A 264 -16.23 -10.93 15.74
N TRP A 265 -16.72 -11.39 14.57
CA TRP A 265 -16.72 -12.81 14.24
C TRP A 265 -15.27 -13.35 14.13
N CYS A 266 -14.41 -12.66 13.42
CA CYS A 266 -12.99 -13.02 13.27
C CYS A 266 -12.28 -13.01 14.64
N GLU A 267 -12.51 -11.99 15.46
CA GLU A 267 -11.94 -11.89 16.79
C GLU A 267 -12.34 -13.07 17.68
N LYS A 268 -13.63 -13.45 17.69
CA LYS A 268 -14.14 -14.61 18.41
C LYS A 268 -13.44 -15.91 18.00
N HIS A 269 -13.01 -16.03 16.75
CA HIS A 269 -12.33 -17.22 16.23
C HIS A 269 -10.79 -17.10 16.28
N GLY A 270 -10.24 -16.05 16.91
CA GLY A 270 -8.79 -15.82 17.01
C GLY A 270 -8.11 -15.59 15.68
N MET A 271 -8.85 -15.14 14.68
CA MET A 271 -8.40 -14.93 13.31
C MET A 271 -8.17 -13.43 13.05
N PRO A 272 -6.97 -12.98 12.67
CA PRO A 272 -6.74 -11.60 12.28
C PRO A 272 -7.39 -11.28 10.94
N VAL A 273 -7.73 -9.99 10.73
CA VAL A 273 -8.21 -9.45 9.47
C VAL A 273 -7.07 -8.74 8.75
N MET A 274 -6.94 -8.96 7.43
CA MET A 274 -6.07 -8.15 6.59
C MET A 274 -6.91 -7.05 5.91
N ALA A 275 -6.56 -5.80 6.16
CA ALA A 275 -7.27 -4.62 5.66
C ALA A 275 -6.65 -4.13 4.35
N TYR A 276 -7.30 -4.37 3.22
CA TYR A 276 -6.92 -3.72 1.97
C TYR A 276 -7.61 -2.35 1.82
N SER A 277 -7.08 -1.49 0.93
CA SER A 277 -7.51 -0.09 0.78
C SER A 277 -7.56 0.68 2.12
N PRO A 278 -6.56 0.57 3.00
CA PRO A 278 -6.61 1.16 4.34
C PRO A 278 -6.55 2.69 4.34
N LEU A 279 -6.20 3.30 3.20
CA LEU A 279 -6.18 4.75 2.97
C LEU A 279 -7.37 5.23 2.11
N GLY A 280 -8.41 4.40 1.97
CA GLY A 280 -9.55 4.64 1.10
C GLY A 280 -9.39 3.96 -0.26
N GLY A 281 -10.54 3.61 -0.89
CA GLY A 281 -10.58 3.04 -2.24
C GLY A 281 -10.61 4.11 -3.33
N LEU A 282 -10.79 3.67 -4.59
CA LEU A 282 -10.90 4.55 -5.75
C LEU A 282 -11.96 5.64 -5.53
N GLY A 283 -11.57 6.91 -5.66
CA GLY A 283 -12.46 8.06 -5.52
C GLY A 283 -12.66 8.57 -4.09
N ALA A 284 -12.13 7.90 -3.06
CA ALA A 284 -12.16 8.41 -1.69
C ALA A 284 -11.05 9.45 -1.47
N ASN A 285 -11.43 10.65 -1.00
CA ASN A 285 -10.47 11.70 -0.62
C ASN A 285 -10.16 11.66 0.89
N LEU A 286 -9.88 10.48 1.42
CA LEU A 286 -9.63 10.31 2.85
C LEU A 286 -8.43 11.13 3.34
N LEU A 287 -7.35 11.18 2.55
CA LEU A 287 -6.13 11.92 2.91
C LEU A 287 -6.31 13.44 2.88
N GLY A 288 -7.34 13.96 2.21
CA GLY A 288 -7.71 15.37 2.20
C GLY A 288 -8.67 15.79 3.32
N ASP A 289 -9.05 14.86 4.20
CA ASP A 289 -10.00 15.14 5.27
C ASP A 289 -9.42 16.10 6.33
N PRO A 290 -10.13 17.18 6.69
CA PRO A 290 -9.62 18.18 7.63
C PRO A 290 -9.45 17.65 9.05
N THR A 291 -10.20 16.62 9.47
CA THR A 291 -10.07 16.03 10.82
C THR A 291 -8.78 15.24 10.92
N LEU A 292 -8.48 14.39 9.91
CA LEU A 292 -7.20 13.69 9.81
C LEU A 292 -6.03 14.67 9.71
N ALA A 293 -6.15 15.71 8.87
CA ALA A 293 -5.11 16.71 8.69
C ALA A 293 -4.80 17.47 9.99
N ARG A 294 -5.81 17.80 10.79
CA ARG A 294 -5.65 18.49 12.08
C ARG A 294 -4.90 17.62 13.11
N ILE A 295 -5.27 16.34 13.23
CA ILE A 295 -4.57 15.41 14.12
C ILE A 295 -3.14 15.20 13.64
N ALA A 296 -2.95 14.98 12.34
CA ALA A 296 -1.64 14.81 11.72
C ALA A 296 -0.69 16.00 12.01
N ALA A 297 -1.20 17.23 11.84
CA ALA A 297 -0.45 18.46 12.13
C ALA A 297 -0.06 18.56 13.62
N ALA A 298 -0.97 18.21 14.54
CA ALA A 298 -0.67 18.17 15.98
C ALA A 298 0.36 17.12 16.37
N ARG A 299 0.45 16.02 15.62
CA ARG A 299 1.38 14.91 15.83
C ARG A 299 2.65 15.04 14.99
N GLY A 300 2.76 16.04 14.10
CA GLY A 300 3.89 16.21 13.20
C GLY A 300 4.08 15.05 12.20
N CYS A 301 2.99 14.40 11.79
CA CYS A 301 3.00 13.28 10.85
C CYS A 301 2.02 13.53 9.70
N SER A 302 1.87 12.56 8.78
CA SER A 302 0.92 12.66 7.67
C SER A 302 -0.48 12.15 8.07
N ALA A 303 -1.51 12.60 7.34
CA ALA A 303 -2.87 12.06 7.47
C ALA A 303 -2.92 10.55 7.22
N ALA A 304 -2.06 10.03 6.32
CA ALA A 304 -1.91 8.61 6.08
C ALA A 304 -1.46 7.85 7.33
N ALA A 305 -0.45 8.37 8.05
CA ALA A 305 0.02 7.75 9.30
C ALA A 305 -1.09 7.68 10.35
N VAL A 306 -1.90 8.74 10.49
CA VAL A 306 -3.05 8.77 11.40
C VAL A 306 -4.11 7.75 11.01
N ALA A 307 -4.51 7.71 9.73
CA ALA A 307 -5.50 6.77 9.22
C ALA A 307 -5.06 5.30 9.39
N LEU A 308 -3.80 5.01 9.09
CA LEU A 308 -3.23 3.67 9.27
C LEU A 308 -3.12 3.28 10.75
N ALA A 309 -2.68 4.20 11.61
CA ALA A 309 -2.62 3.96 13.06
C ALA A 309 -4.02 3.67 13.64
N TRP A 310 -5.05 4.35 13.11
CA TRP A 310 -6.44 4.05 13.45
C TRP A 310 -6.85 2.65 12.97
N THR A 311 -6.53 2.28 11.73
CA THR A 311 -6.90 0.97 11.16
C THR A 311 -6.33 -0.20 11.98
N ILE A 312 -5.08 -0.09 12.45
CA ILE A 312 -4.40 -1.15 13.22
C ILE A 312 -4.56 -1.02 14.76
N ARG A 313 -5.46 -0.14 15.23
CA ARG A 313 -5.59 0.21 16.66
C ARG A 313 -5.99 -0.96 17.55
N SER A 314 -6.79 -1.90 17.02
CA SER A 314 -7.33 -3.03 17.80
C SER A 314 -6.30 -4.11 18.12
N GLY A 315 -5.17 -4.16 17.40
CA GLY A 315 -4.16 -5.21 17.56
C GLY A 315 -4.47 -6.52 16.83
N ASN A 316 -5.62 -6.63 16.15
CA ASN A 316 -6.03 -7.82 15.39
C ASN A 316 -6.27 -7.53 13.89
N VAL A 317 -5.76 -6.40 13.40
CA VAL A 317 -5.87 -5.97 12.00
C VAL A 317 -4.48 -5.69 11.43
N ILE A 318 -4.23 -6.23 10.25
CA ILE A 318 -3.02 -5.99 9.46
C ILE A 318 -3.42 -5.07 8.30
N ALA A 319 -2.94 -3.84 8.26
CA ALA A 319 -3.19 -2.94 7.13
C ALA A 319 -2.12 -3.10 6.05
N ILE A 320 -2.54 -3.10 4.77
CA ILE A 320 -1.65 -3.30 3.62
C ILE A 320 -1.76 -2.11 2.64
N PRO A 321 -1.29 -0.90 3.03
CA PRO A 321 -1.26 0.23 2.12
C PRO A 321 -0.30 -0.03 0.95
N GLU A 322 -0.69 0.43 -0.25
CA GLU A 322 0.18 0.44 -1.42
C GLU A 322 0.90 1.77 -1.55
N SER A 323 2.17 1.74 -1.91
CA SER A 323 2.88 2.93 -2.37
C SER A 323 4.05 2.58 -3.28
N GLY A 324 4.14 3.24 -4.43
CA GLY A 324 5.33 3.25 -5.31
C GLY A 324 6.36 4.31 -4.93
N SER A 325 6.20 5.01 -3.79
CA SER A 325 7.09 6.09 -3.34
C SER A 325 7.72 5.75 -2.00
N ALA A 326 9.06 5.72 -1.95
CA ALA A 326 9.80 5.51 -0.70
C ALA A 326 9.52 6.60 0.35
N ALA A 327 9.18 7.83 -0.06
CA ALA A 327 8.80 8.91 0.86
C ALA A 327 7.46 8.59 1.56
N HIS A 328 6.43 8.19 0.79
CA HIS A 328 5.14 7.81 1.36
C HIS A 328 5.24 6.55 2.22
N VAL A 329 6.08 5.58 1.85
CA VAL A 329 6.33 4.38 2.66
C VAL A 329 6.92 4.75 4.03
N LYS A 330 7.85 5.71 4.07
CA LYS A 330 8.41 6.22 5.34
C LYS A 330 7.33 6.87 6.23
N GLU A 331 6.44 7.64 5.63
CA GLU A 331 5.30 8.24 6.36
C GLU A 331 4.33 7.17 6.86
N ASN A 332 3.97 6.19 6.02
CA ASN A 332 3.10 5.09 6.41
C ASN A 332 3.68 4.28 7.59
N ALA A 333 4.99 4.03 7.60
CA ALA A 333 5.66 3.26 8.63
C ALA A 333 5.53 3.87 10.04
N LEU A 334 5.31 5.19 10.15
CA LEU A 334 5.05 5.86 11.43
C LEU A 334 3.83 5.29 12.15
N ALA A 335 2.86 4.74 11.42
CA ALA A 335 1.68 4.12 12.00
C ALA A 335 1.99 2.94 12.92
N LEU A 336 3.12 2.24 12.72
CA LEU A 336 3.52 1.11 13.57
C LEU A 336 3.75 1.52 15.03
N THR A 337 4.16 2.76 15.27
CA THR A 337 4.50 3.28 16.60
C THR A 337 3.57 4.41 17.08
N LEU A 338 2.79 5.01 16.16
CA LEU A 338 1.85 6.08 16.48
C LEU A 338 0.65 5.55 17.25
N THR A 339 0.54 5.92 18.54
CA THR A 339 -0.63 5.63 19.36
C THR A 339 -1.55 6.85 19.42
N LEU A 340 -2.78 6.70 18.95
CA LEU A 340 -3.81 7.73 19.05
C LEU A 340 -4.35 7.79 20.48
N THR A 341 -4.59 9.02 20.98
CA THR A 341 -5.19 9.20 22.30
C THR A 341 -6.69 8.90 22.29
N PRO A 342 -7.31 8.65 23.46
CA PRO A 342 -8.76 8.49 23.53
C PRO A 342 -9.55 9.65 22.92
N GLU A 343 -9.07 10.88 23.10
CA GLU A 343 -9.69 12.11 22.58
C GLU A 343 -9.57 12.19 21.05
N GLU A 344 -8.43 11.75 20.49
CA GLU A 344 -8.24 11.67 19.03
C GLU A 344 -9.14 10.59 18.43
N LEU A 345 -9.23 9.42 19.06
CA LEU A 345 -10.14 8.35 18.65
C LEU A 345 -11.59 8.81 18.68
N GLN A 346 -12.03 9.46 19.77
CA GLN A 346 -13.37 10.02 19.87
C GLN A 346 -13.65 11.08 18.78
N THR A 347 -12.67 11.93 18.49
CA THR A 347 -12.77 12.92 17.42
C THR A 347 -12.96 12.26 16.05
N LEU A 348 -12.23 11.20 15.80
CA LEU A 348 -12.32 10.41 14.56
C LEU A 348 -13.64 9.65 14.48
N ASP A 349 -14.13 9.07 15.57
CA ASP A 349 -15.40 8.36 15.63
C ASP A 349 -16.62 9.29 15.40
N VAL A 350 -16.52 10.55 15.82
CA VAL A 350 -17.55 11.57 15.51
C VAL A 350 -17.55 11.94 14.02
N ALA A 351 -16.35 12.05 13.41
CA ALA A 351 -16.20 12.41 11.99
C ALA A 351 -16.55 11.24 11.04
N TYR A 352 -16.28 10.02 11.46
CA TYR A 352 -16.43 8.79 10.69
C TYR A 352 -17.26 7.76 11.47
N GLN A 353 -18.55 8.01 11.56
CA GLN A 353 -19.46 7.11 12.31
C GLN A 353 -19.50 5.73 11.67
N PRO A 354 -19.46 4.65 12.46
CA PRO A 354 -19.72 3.31 11.95
C PRO A 354 -21.12 3.27 11.32
N PRO A 355 -21.36 2.45 10.30
CA PRO A 355 -22.70 2.26 9.76
C PRO A 355 -23.62 1.70 10.85
N ASN A 356 -24.87 2.23 10.87
CA ASN A 356 -25.93 1.78 11.77
C ASN A 356 -26.35 0.34 11.47
#